data_088687c5a8910b9a2a7a6a62e1bd1d9f
#
_entry.id   088687c5a8910b9a2a7a6a62e1bd1d9f
#
_cell.length_a   1.000
_cell.length_b   1.000
_cell.length_c   1.000
_cell.angle_alpha   90.00
_cell.angle_beta   90.00
_cell.angle_gamma   90.00
#
_symmetry.space_group_name_H-M   'P 1'
#
loop_
_entity.id
_entity.type
_entity.pdbx_description
1 polymer ?
#
loop_
_entity_poly.entity_id
_entity_poly.type
_entity_poly.pdbx_seq_one_letter_code
_entity_poly.pdbx_strand_id
1 'polypeptide(L)'
;MLQKVLWKFLKLVVGLFICSVGIVLTINCNLGLSPWDVFHQGLSNHIGITIGTASIIVGSIVVIADVVLGENVGWGTVFNMLLIGFFMDLLLYSNLIPEADNLFVGIIMLILGLVLLSVGMVFYMGSGLGSGPRDGLMVAIQKKTGKSLKLIRGTIEVGALIVGFLLGGKVGIGTIISAFGLGYFTQRSEEHTSELQSLLDISYA
;
A
#
# COMPACT_ATOMS: atom_id res chain seq x y z
N MET A 1 -3.30 -26.15 -15.63
CA MET A 1 -2.29 -25.55 -14.74
C MET A 1 -1.96 -24.12 -15.16
N LEU A 2 -1.58 -23.88 -16.41
CA LEU A 2 -1.21 -22.55 -16.94
C LEU A 2 -2.32 -21.49 -16.78
N GLN A 3 -3.57 -21.83 -17.08
CA GLN A 3 -4.71 -20.91 -16.92
C GLN A 3 -4.92 -20.42 -15.47
N LYS A 4 -4.71 -21.29 -14.47
CA LYS A 4 -4.82 -20.89 -13.05
C LYS A 4 -3.72 -19.93 -12.65
N VAL A 5 -2.49 -20.11 -13.15
CA VAL A 5 -1.36 -19.22 -12.89
C VAL A 5 -1.59 -17.87 -13.57
N LEU A 6 -2.03 -17.87 -14.83
CA LEU A 6 -2.34 -16.65 -15.57
C LEU A 6 -3.46 -15.83 -14.89
N TRP A 7 -4.49 -16.49 -14.39
CA TRP A 7 -5.58 -15.85 -13.68
C TRP A 7 -5.15 -15.22 -12.36
N LYS A 8 -4.27 -15.91 -11.60
CA LYS A 8 -3.67 -15.35 -10.39
C LYS A 8 -2.83 -14.10 -10.68
N PHE A 9 -2.02 -14.17 -11.73
CA PHE A 9 -1.19 -13.04 -12.16
C PHE A 9 -2.04 -11.86 -12.64
N LEU A 10 -3.09 -12.12 -13.41
CA LEU A 10 -4.01 -11.07 -13.84
C LEU A 10 -4.70 -10.39 -12.65
N LYS A 11 -5.20 -11.17 -11.68
CA LYS A 11 -5.75 -10.61 -10.44
C LYS A 11 -4.75 -9.73 -9.69
N LEU A 12 -3.49 -10.17 -9.60
CA LEU A 12 -2.42 -9.42 -8.98
C LEU A 12 -2.26 -8.06 -9.67
N VAL A 13 -2.02 -8.05 -11.00
CA VAL A 13 -1.75 -6.83 -11.76
C VAL A 13 -2.94 -5.86 -11.71
N VAL A 14 -4.16 -6.36 -11.90
CA VAL A 14 -5.38 -5.54 -11.81
C VAL A 14 -5.55 -4.97 -10.40
N GLY A 15 -5.33 -5.77 -9.36
CA GLY A 15 -5.41 -5.30 -7.97
C GLY A 15 -4.38 -4.21 -7.68
N LEU A 16 -3.14 -4.37 -8.13
CA LEU A 16 -2.08 -3.36 -7.95
C LEU A 16 -2.36 -2.08 -8.75
N PHE A 17 -2.93 -2.19 -9.93
CA PHE A 17 -3.37 -1.02 -10.71
C PHE A 17 -4.48 -0.25 -9.98
N ILE A 18 -5.50 -0.95 -9.45
CA ILE A 18 -6.58 -0.34 -8.66
C ILE A 18 -6.00 0.34 -7.40
N CYS A 19 -5.05 -0.30 -6.71
CA CYS A 19 -4.34 0.31 -5.58
C CYS A 19 -3.65 1.62 -5.99
N SER A 20 -2.95 1.61 -7.13
CA SER A 20 -2.23 2.80 -7.62
C SER A 20 -3.17 3.95 -7.98
N VAL A 21 -4.34 3.65 -8.59
CA VAL A 21 -5.40 4.65 -8.80
C VAL A 21 -5.87 5.23 -7.46
N GLY A 22 -6.10 4.38 -6.47
CA GLY A 22 -6.48 4.81 -5.11
C GLY A 22 -5.42 5.72 -4.47
N ILE A 23 -4.14 5.36 -4.57
CA ILE A 23 -3.03 6.18 -4.05
C ILE A 23 -2.98 7.53 -4.75
N VAL A 24 -3.06 7.57 -6.08
CA VAL A 24 -3.01 8.84 -6.83
C VAL A 24 -4.21 9.75 -6.51
N LEU A 25 -5.40 9.18 -6.29
CA LEU A 25 -6.54 9.95 -5.80
C LEU A 25 -6.27 10.57 -4.42
N THR A 26 -5.65 9.82 -3.50
CA THR A 26 -5.28 10.35 -2.18
C THR A 26 -4.13 11.36 -2.24
N ILE A 27 -3.24 11.29 -3.23
CA ILE A 27 -2.20 12.29 -3.46
C ILE A 27 -2.82 13.58 -4.00
N ASN A 28 -3.67 13.48 -5.02
CA ASN A 28 -4.25 14.61 -5.73
C ASN A 28 -5.44 15.24 -5.00
N CYS A 29 -5.91 14.67 -3.89
CA CYS A 29 -6.97 15.27 -3.06
C CYS A 29 -6.52 16.54 -2.32
N ASN A 30 -5.23 16.84 -2.24
CA ASN A 30 -4.63 17.99 -1.56
C ASN A 30 -5.00 18.16 -0.06
N LEU A 31 -5.43 17.08 0.60
CA LEU A 31 -5.77 17.08 2.04
C LEU A 31 -4.67 16.51 2.95
N GLY A 32 -3.55 16.11 2.37
CA GLY A 32 -2.46 15.40 3.04
C GLY A 32 -2.41 13.92 2.65
N LEU A 33 -1.23 13.36 2.69
CA LEU A 33 -0.90 12.03 2.20
C LEU A 33 -0.98 10.96 3.29
N SER A 34 -1.08 9.69 2.92
CA SER A 34 -0.91 8.60 3.89
C SER A 34 0.51 8.63 4.50
N PRO A 35 0.73 8.10 5.72
CA PRO A 35 2.05 8.15 6.38
C PRO A 35 3.22 7.72 5.49
N TRP A 36 3.05 6.64 4.74
CA TRP A 36 4.08 6.15 3.83
C TRP A 36 4.24 7.03 2.59
N ASP A 37 3.16 7.59 2.07
CA ASP A 37 3.22 8.48 0.91
C ASP A 37 3.81 9.84 1.28
N VAL A 38 3.64 10.30 2.54
CA VAL A 38 4.40 11.44 3.09
C VAL A 38 5.89 11.15 3.04
N PHE A 39 6.31 9.93 3.41
CA PHE A 39 7.72 9.53 3.33
C PHE A 39 8.23 9.46 1.90
N HIS A 40 7.47 8.84 0.99
CA HIS A 40 7.85 8.77 -0.43
C HIS A 40 7.94 10.16 -1.06
N GLN A 41 6.98 11.04 -0.79
CA GLN A 41 6.99 12.41 -1.27
C GLN A 41 8.16 13.22 -0.68
N GLY A 42 8.41 13.11 0.62
CA GLY A 42 9.55 13.76 1.26
C GLY A 42 10.88 13.32 0.64
N LEU A 43 11.06 12.02 0.43
CA LEU A 43 12.24 11.47 -0.24
C LEU A 43 12.35 11.96 -1.70
N SER A 44 11.25 11.92 -2.44
CA SER A 44 11.13 12.43 -3.82
C SER A 44 11.58 13.89 -3.91
N ASN A 45 11.06 14.75 -3.04
CA ASN A 45 11.40 16.17 -3.00
C ASN A 45 12.87 16.42 -2.64
N HIS A 46 13.42 15.60 -1.72
CA HIS A 46 14.79 15.79 -1.22
C HIS A 46 15.87 15.39 -2.23
N ILE A 47 15.66 14.30 -2.98
CA ILE A 47 16.66 13.78 -3.93
C ILE A 47 16.28 14.00 -5.41
N GLY A 48 15.15 14.63 -5.70
CA GLY A 48 14.76 15.02 -7.07
C GLY A 48 14.33 13.85 -7.96
N ILE A 49 13.68 12.84 -7.40
CA ILE A 49 13.12 11.69 -8.14
C ILE A 49 11.59 11.72 -8.11
N THR A 50 10.93 10.86 -8.87
CA THR A 50 9.47 10.72 -8.83
C THR A 50 9.00 10.04 -7.54
N ILE A 51 7.74 10.27 -7.15
CA ILE A 51 7.14 9.63 -5.95
C ILE A 51 7.09 8.10 -6.13
N GLY A 52 6.76 7.61 -7.33
CA GLY A 52 6.75 6.18 -7.62
C GLY A 52 8.14 5.56 -7.56
N THR A 53 9.17 6.24 -8.09
CA THR A 53 10.57 5.81 -7.95
C THR A 53 11.00 5.78 -6.48
N ALA A 54 10.63 6.78 -5.68
CA ALA A 54 10.87 6.79 -4.23
C ALA A 54 10.19 5.59 -3.54
N SER A 55 8.94 5.28 -3.91
CA SER A 55 8.21 4.11 -3.40
C SER A 55 8.91 2.78 -3.76
N ILE A 56 9.45 2.64 -4.97
CA ILE A 56 10.22 1.45 -5.39
C ILE A 56 11.50 1.32 -4.57
N ILE A 57 12.25 2.39 -4.38
CA ILE A 57 13.50 2.37 -3.60
C ILE A 57 13.21 1.97 -2.15
N VAL A 58 12.25 2.62 -1.51
CA VAL A 58 11.85 2.31 -0.12
C VAL A 58 11.32 0.88 -0.03
N GLY A 59 10.47 0.46 -0.96
CA GLY A 59 9.97 -0.90 -1.03
C GLY A 59 11.09 -1.93 -1.20
N SER A 60 12.12 -1.63 -1.99
CA SER A 60 13.30 -2.49 -2.16
C SER A 60 14.08 -2.66 -0.85
N ILE A 61 14.26 -1.57 -0.10
CA ILE A 61 14.93 -1.61 1.22
C ILE A 61 14.10 -2.46 2.19
N VAL A 62 12.77 -2.30 2.19
CA VAL A 62 11.87 -3.10 3.04
C VAL A 62 11.92 -4.58 2.67
N VAL A 63 11.90 -4.93 1.38
CA VAL A 63 12.02 -6.33 0.92
C VAL A 63 13.36 -6.95 1.35
N ILE A 64 14.46 -6.20 1.26
CA ILE A 64 15.76 -6.67 1.75
C ILE A 64 15.69 -6.91 3.27
N ALA A 65 15.07 -6.00 4.02
CA ALA A 65 14.89 -6.17 5.46
C ALA A 65 14.04 -7.42 5.78
N ASP A 66 12.96 -7.70 5.02
CA ASP A 66 12.14 -8.89 5.16
C ASP A 66 12.95 -10.17 5.01
N VAL A 67 13.78 -10.24 3.96
CA VAL A 67 14.68 -11.38 3.72
C VAL A 67 15.68 -11.56 4.87
N VAL A 68 16.31 -10.48 5.32
CA VAL A 68 17.27 -10.49 6.46
C VAL A 68 16.59 -10.91 7.76
N LEU A 69 15.33 -10.54 7.94
CA LEU A 69 14.53 -10.93 9.09
C LEU A 69 13.99 -12.36 9.02
N GLY A 70 14.14 -13.03 7.88
CA GLY A 70 13.76 -14.43 7.66
C GLY A 70 12.33 -14.63 7.16
N GLU A 71 11.70 -13.59 6.61
CA GLU A 71 10.40 -13.72 5.95
C GLU A 71 10.54 -14.21 4.51
N ASN A 72 9.55 -15.01 4.08
CA ASN A 72 9.50 -15.51 2.71
C ASN A 72 8.92 -14.43 1.79
N VAL A 73 9.76 -13.88 0.93
CA VAL A 73 9.35 -12.92 -0.09
C VAL A 73 8.75 -13.67 -1.29
N GLY A 74 7.44 -13.46 -1.52
CA GLY A 74 6.74 -14.02 -2.67
C GLY A 74 6.89 -13.14 -3.93
N TRP A 75 6.60 -13.71 -5.10
CA TRP A 75 6.55 -12.96 -6.35
C TRP A 75 5.58 -11.79 -6.31
N GLY A 76 4.44 -11.95 -5.60
CA GLY A 76 3.49 -10.87 -5.38
C GLY A 76 4.07 -9.68 -4.64
N THR A 77 4.98 -9.90 -3.68
CA THR A 77 5.70 -8.85 -2.94
C THR A 77 6.60 -8.04 -3.86
N VAL A 78 7.35 -8.73 -4.74
CA VAL A 78 8.23 -8.07 -5.72
C VAL A 78 7.42 -7.27 -6.75
N PHE A 79 6.35 -7.85 -7.29
CA PHE A 79 5.48 -7.14 -8.22
C PHE A 79 4.72 -5.99 -7.56
N ASN A 80 4.30 -6.11 -6.29
CA ASN A 80 3.69 -5.03 -5.54
C ASN A 80 4.64 -3.82 -5.46
N MET A 81 5.88 -4.05 -5.05
CA MET A 81 6.91 -3.02 -4.96
C MET A 81 7.15 -2.29 -6.29
N LEU A 82 7.30 -3.04 -7.38
CA LEU A 82 7.63 -2.48 -8.69
C LEU A 82 6.42 -1.83 -9.38
N LEU A 83 5.30 -2.55 -9.43
CA LEU A 83 4.14 -2.13 -10.22
C LEU A 83 3.37 -0.98 -9.58
N ILE A 84 3.25 -0.92 -8.24
CA ILE A 84 2.60 0.22 -7.59
C ILE A 84 3.37 1.51 -7.92
N GLY A 85 4.69 1.53 -7.75
CA GLY A 85 5.49 2.71 -8.05
C GLY A 85 5.44 3.08 -9.54
N PHE A 86 5.53 2.10 -10.43
CA PHE A 86 5.40 2.31 -11.87
C PHE A 86 4.03 2.88 -12.27
N PHE A 87 2.94 2.29 -11.80
CA PHE A 87 1.59 2.77 -12.11
C PHE A 87 1.30 4.13 -11.49
N MET A 88 1.82 4.42 -10.29
CA MET A 88 1.73 5.75 -9.69
C MET A 88 2.36 6.81 -10.58
N ASP A 89 3.62 6.60 -11.01
CA ASP A 89 4.31 7.55 -11.88
C ASP A 89 3.59 7.69 -13.22
N LEU A 90 3.11 6.60 -13.81
CA LEU A 90 2.35 6.63 -15.05
C LEU A 90 1.06 7.47 -14.92
N LEU A 91 0.31 7.28 -13.84
CA LEU A 91 -0.94 8.01 -13.60
C LEU A 91 -0.70 9.49 -13.29
N LEU A 92 0.34 9.79 -12.49
CA LEU A 92 0.71 11.17 -12.16
C LEU A 92 1.22 11.91 -13.41
N TYR A 93 2.06 11.27 -14.23
CA TYR A 93 2.58 11.87 -15.45
C TYR A 93 1.49 12.09 -16.51
N SER A 94 0.55 11.17 -16.62
CA SER A 94 -0.56 11.27 -17.60
C SER A 94 -1.58 12.35 -17.29
N ASN A 95 -1.60 12.89 -16.07
CA ASN A 95 -2.61 13.83 -15.56
C ASN A 95 -4.07 13.35 -15.75
N LEU A 96 -4.28 12.04 -15.83
CA LEU A 96 -5.63 11.47 -15.96
C LEU A 96 -6.51 11.73 -14.74
N ILE A 97 -5.90 11.87 -13.58
CA ILE A 97 -6.56 12.19 -12.31
C ILE A 97 -6.11 13.60 -11.93
N PRO A 98 -6.93 14.64 -12.17
CA PRO A 98 -6.57 16.02 -11.83
C PRO A 98 -6.49 16.24 -10.32
N GLU A 99 -5.77 17.28 -9.90
CA GLU A 99 -5.76 17.71 -8.51
C GLU A 99 -7.12 18.32 -8.11
N ALA A 100 -7.47 18.18 -6.84
CA ALA A 100 -8.70 18.75 -6.31
C ALA A 100 -8.64 20.28 -6.28
N ASP A 101 -9.62 20.92 -6.92
CA ASP A 101 -9.73 22.39 -6.97
C ASP A 101 -10.35 22.98 -5.70
N ASN A 102 -11.05 22.16 -4.90
CA ASN A 102 -11.73 22.60 -3.69
C ASN A 102 -11.84 21.49 -2.65
N LEU A 103 -12.16 21.88 -1.41
CA LEU A 103 -12.25 20.96 -0.28
C LEU A 103 -13.26 19.81 -0.51
N PHE A 104 -14.40 20.09 -1.13
CA PHE A 104 -15.45 19.09 -1.34
C PHE A 104 -14.99 17.99 -2.31
N VAL A 105 -14.39 18.38 -3.42
CA VAL A 105 -13.78 17.44 -4.38
C VAL A 105 -12.65 16.66 -3.71
N GLY A 106 -11.80 17.34 -2.93
CA GLY A 106 -10.72 16.68 -2.18
C GLY A 106 -11.24 15.60 -1.22
N ILE A 107 -12.32 15.85 -0.49
CA ILE A 107 -12.94 14.86 0.40
C ILE A 107 -13.47 13.66 -0.39
N ILE A 108 -14.15 13.88 -1.50
CA ILE A 108 -14.65 12.80 -2.36
C ILE A 108 -13.49 11.96 -2.89
N MET A 109 -12.43 12.61 -3.40
CA MET A 109 -11.23 11.93 -3.90
C MET A 109 -10.54 11.11 -2.82
N LEU A 110 -10.44 11.65 -1.60
CA LEU A 110 -9.86 10.93 -0.46
C LEU A 110 -10.65 9.66 -0.13
N ILE A 111 -11.98 9.78 0.02
CA ILE A 111 -12.84 8.64 0.34
C ILE A 111 -12.79 7.59 -0.78
N LEU A 112 -12.94 8.01 -2.03
CA LEU A 112 -12.88 7.12 -3.20
C LEU A 112 -11.52 6.44 -3.29
N GLY A 113 -10.44 7.18 -3.05
CA GLY A 113 -9.08 6.67 -3.02
C GLY A 113 -8.90 5.56 -1.97
N LEU A 114 -9.38 5.77 -0.75
CA LEU A 114 -9.31 4.77 0.33
C LEU A 114 -10.16 3.51 0.00
N VAL A 115 -11.33 3.69 -0.59
CA VAL A 115 -12.18 2.57 -1.03
C VAL A 115 -11.47 1.76 -2.12
N LEU A 116 -10.93 2.42 -3.16
CA LEU A 116 -10.20 1.74 -4.23
C LEU A 116 -8.95 1.04 -3.73
N LEU A 117 -8.20 1.64 -2.79
CA LEU A 117 -7.08 0.99 -2.11
C LEU A 117 -7.52 -0.31 -1.45
N SER A 118 -8.62 -0.28 -0.70
CA SER A 118 -9.15 -1.47 -0.01
C SER A 118 -9.58 -2.56 -1.00
N VAL A 119 -10.29 -2.18 -2.07
CA VAL A 119 -10.70 -3.11 -3.14
C VAL A 119 -9.47 -3.71 -3.82
N GLY A 120 -8.51 -2.87 -4.21
CA GLY A 120 -7.27 -3.33 -4.85
C GLY A 120 -6.48 -4.30 -3.96
N MET A 121 -6.42 -4.04 -2.64
CA MET A 121 -5.80 -4.95 -1.67
C MET A 121 -6.47 -6.34 -1.66
N VAL A 122 -7.81 -6.40 -1.63
CA VAL A 122 -8.54 -7.67 -1.70
C VAL A 122 -8.18 -8.45 -2.97
N PHE A 123 -8.12 -7.76 -4.11
CA PHE A 123 -7.77 -8.40 -5.39
C PHE A 123 -6.34 -8.93 -5.40
N TYR A 124 -5.34 -8.12 -5.04
CA TYR A 124 -3.95 -8.57 -5.12
C TYR A 124 -3.62 -9.62 -4.05
N MET A 125 -4.09 -9.45 -2.81
CA MET A 125 -3.90 -10.44 -1.74
C MET A 125 -4.63 -11.75 -2.06
N GLY A 126 -5.84 -11.67 -2.61
CA GLY A 126 -6.61 -12.83 -3.09
C GLY A 126 -5.97 -13.58 -4.27
N SER A 127 -4.87 -13.07 -4.86
CA SER A 127 -4.06 -13.81 -5.83
C SER A 127 -3.26 -14.96 -5.20
N GLY A 128 -2.95 -14.86 -3.89
CA GLY A 128 -2.15 -15.84 -3.16
C GLY A 128 -0.68 -15.90 -3.59
N LEU A 129 -0.14 -14.82 -4.18
CA LEU A 129 1.25 -14.74 -4.66
C LEU A 129 2.20 -14.05 -3.68
N GLY A 130 1.72 -13.54 -2.56
CA GLY A 130 2.48 -12.87 -1.51
C GLY A 130 1.78 -11.62 -1.00
N SER A 131 2.16 -11.18 0.21
CA SER A 131 1.72 -9.92 0.82
C SER A 131 2.55 -8.73 0.34
N GLY A 132 2.11 -7.52 0.65
CA GLY A 132 2.93 -6.33 0.40
C GLY A 132 4.22 -6.32 1.24
N PRO A 133 5.28 -5.62 0.78
CA PRO A 133 6.54 -5.53 1.52
C PRO A 133 6.36 -5.03 2.96
N ARG A 134 5.52 -4.02 3.15
CA ARG A 134 5.26 -3.41 4.47
C ARG A 134 4.60 -4.38 5.44
N ASP A 135 3.68 -5.22 4.93
CA ASP A 135 2.98 -6.22 5.75
C ASP A 135 3.94 -7.33 6.16
N GLY A 136 4.84 -7.75 5.26
CA GLY A 136 5.94 -8.68 5.56
C GLY A 136 6.82 -8.17 6.69
N LEU A 137 7.27 -6.92 6.61
CA LEU A 137 8.10 -6.28 7.65
C LEU A 137 7.41 -6.28 9.01
N MET A 138 6.13 -5.94 9.05
CA MET A 138 5.35 -5.92 10.30
C MET A 138 5.26 -7.31 10.92
N VAL A 139 5.01 -8.35 10.11
CA VAL A 139 4.96 -9.76 10.55
C VAL A 139 6.33 -10.24 11.02
N ALA A 140 7.41 -9.90 10.29
CA ALA A 140 8.78 -10.23 10.68
C ALA A 140 9.15 -9.69 12.07
N ILE A 141 8.86 -8.41 12.30
CA ILE A 141 9.11 -7.76 13.58
C ILE A 141 8.23 -8.36 14.68
N GLN A 142 6.97 -8.68 14.39
CA GLN A 142 6.08 -9.34 15.34
C GLN A 142 6.65 -10.69 15.80
N LYS A 143 7.07 -11.54 14.86
CA LYS A 143 7.68 -12.85 15.19
C LYS A 143 8.91 -12.72 16.06
N LYS A 144 9.74 -11.70 15.84
CA LYS A 144 10.98 -11.49 16.60
C LYS A 144 10.77 -10.83 17.96
N THR A 145 9.78 -9.94 18.09
CA THR A 145 9.61 -9.14 19.32
C THR A 145 8.49 -9.63 20.23
N GLY A 146 7.57 -10.46 19.70
CA GLY A 146 6.37 -10.90 20.41
C GLY A 146 5.34 -9.79 20.65
N LYS A 147 5.56 -8.58 20.14
CA LYS A 147 4.66 -7.44 20.30
C LYS A 147 3.44 -7.57 19.39
N SER A 148 2.33 -6.89 19.74
CA SER A 148 1.13 -6.91 18.90
C SER A 148 1.37 -6.24 17.55
N LEU A 149 0.81 -6.81 16.47
CA LEU A 149 0.90 -6.26 15.11
C LEU A 149 0.42 -4.81 15.05
N LYS A 150 -0.61 -4.49 15.81
CA LYS A 150 -1.19 -3.14 15.90
C LYS A 150 -0.18 -2.11 16.43
N LEU A 151 0.60 -2.47 17.46
CA LEU A 151 1.64 -1.61 18.01
C LEU A 151 2.79 -1.42 17.02
N ILE A 152 3.23 -2.50 16.36
CA ILE A 152 4.31 -2.47 15.37
C ILE A 152 3.91 -1.61 14.18
N ARG A 153 2.72 -1.84 13.62
CA ARG A 153 2.18 -1.03 12.52
C ARG A 153 2.16 0.46 12.90
N GLY A 154 1.55 0.82 14.03
CA GLY A 154 1.50 2.21 14.48
C GLY A 154 2.89 2.83 14.65
N THR A 155 3.85 2.10 15.22
CA THR A 155 5.23 2.60 15.42
C THR A 155 5.92 2.85 14.07
N ILE A 156 5.79 1.93 13.11
CA ILE A 156 6.41 2.06 11.77
C ILE A 156 5.75 3.23 11.01
N GLU A 157 4.42 3.32 11.03
CA GLU A 157 3.68 4.39 10.35
C GLU A 157 4.01 5.77 10.91
N VAL A 158 4.07 5.90 12.24
CA VAL A 158 4.48 7.15 12.89
C VAL A 158 5.95 7.49 12.55
N GLY A 159 6.84 6.50 12.55
CA GLY A 159 8.23 6.69 12.13
C GLY A 159 8.34 7.17 10.69
N ALA A 160 7.64 6.52 9.76
CA ALA A 160 7.61 6.94 8.35
C ALA A 160 7.04 8.35 8.17
N LEU A 161 5.96 8.68 8.91
CA LEU A 161 5.36 10.00 8.91
C LEU A 161 6.33 11.09 9.38
N ILE A 162 7.01 10.86 10.51
CA ILE A 162 7.96 11.83 11.08
C ILE A 162 9.11 12.07 10.10
N VAL A 163 9.74 10.99 9.59
CA VAL A 163 10.84 11.12 8.64
C VAL A 163 10.38 11.80 7.35
N GLY A 164 9.23 11.40 6.81
CA GLY A 164 8.67 12.00 5.60
C GLY A 164 8.35 13.48 5.77
N PHE A 165 7.79 13.88 6.91
CA PHE A 165 7.55 15.30 7.23
C PHE A 165 8.83 16.09 7.31
N LEU A 166 9.86 15.59 7.97
CA LEU A 166 11.17 16.25 8.06
C LEU A 166 11.85 16.39 6.69
N LEU A 167 11.58 15.50 5.76
CA LEU A 167 12.04 15.57 4.37
C LEU A 167 11.17 16.48 3.48
N GLY A 168 10.12 17.11 4.01
CA GLY A 168 9.25 18.04 3.29
C GLY A 168 8.02 17.37 2.62
N GLY A 169 7.61 16.20 3.07
CA GLY A 169 6.35 15.58 2.66
C GLY A 169 5.13 16.32 3.22
N LYS A 170 4.05 16.38 2.45
CA LYS A 170 2.83 17.12 2.81
C LYS A 170 1.97 16.33 3.81
N VAL A 171 1.78 16.91 5.00
CA VAL A 171 0.90 16.38 6.05
C VAL A 171 -0.36 17.24 6.16
N GLY A 172 -1.51 16.63 6.38
CA GLY A 172 -2.78 17.34 6.54
C GLY A 172 -3.86 16.49 7.21
N ILE A 173 -5.10 16.95 7.18
CA ILE A 173 -6.25 16.23 7.75
C ILE A 173 -6.40 14.85 7.09
N GLY A 174 -6.17 14.76 5.78
CA GLY A 174 -6.19 13.51 5.03
C GLY A 174 -5.18 12.49 5.55
N THR A 175 -4.03 12.91 6.09
CA THR A 175 -3.04 12.01 6.69
C THR A 175 -3.61 11.28 7.91
N ILE A 176 -4.33 11.99 8.77
CA ILE A 176 -4.98 11.43 9.94
C ILE A 176 -6.07 10.45 9.51
N ILE A 177 -6.92 10.87 8.57
CA ILE A 177 -8.02 10.03 8.04
C ILE A 177 -7.46 8.77 7.37
N SER A 178 -6.40 8.89 6.59
CA SER A 178 -5.76 7.75 5.91
C SER A 178 -5.11 6.78 6.90
N ALA A 179 -4.42 7.28 7.93
CA ALA A 179 -3.79 6.44 8.95
C ALA A 179 -4.82 5.57 9.71
N PHE A 180 -5.93 6.17 10.14
CA PHE A 180 -7.01 5.42 10.81
C PHE A 180 -7.85 4.60 9.82
N GLY A 181 -8.17 5.15 8.67
CA GLY A 181 -9.00 4.51 7.63
C GLY A 181 -8.34 3.25 7.08
N LEU A 182 -7.08 3.32 6.66
CA LEU A 182 -6.35 2.15 6.15
C LEU A 182 -6.23 1.05 7.21
N GLY A 183 -5.97 1.42 8.48
CA GLY A 183 -5.92 0.45 9.58
C GLY A 183 -7.24 -0.31 9.74
N TYR A 184 -8.37 0.39 9.72
CA TYR A 184 -9.70 -0.20 9.84
C TYR A 184 -10.07 -1.07 8.63
N PHE A 185 -9.86 -0.57 7.42
CA PHE A 185 -10.20 -1.28 6.18
C PHE A 185 -9.29 -2.50 5.94
N THR A 186 -8.01 -2.42 6.26
CA THR A 186 -7.08 -3.56 6.11
C THR A 186 -7.46 -4.69 7.06
N GLN A 187 -7.75 -4.39 8.32
CA GLN A 187 -8.14 -5.41 9.30
C GLN A 187 -9.43 -6.13 8.87
N ARG A 188 -10.42 -5.40 8.37
CA ARG A 188 -11.68 -5.99 7.90
C ARG A 188 -11.50 -6.80 6.59
N SER A 189 -10.58 -6.41 5.72
CA SER A 189 -10.24 -7.17 4.52
C SER A 189 -9.52 -8.48 4.83
N GLU A 190 -8.62 -8.48 5.81
CA GLU A 190 -7.91 -9.69 6.28
C GLU A 190 -8.89 -10.68 6.91
N GLU A 191 -9.83 -10.22 7.73
CA GLU A 191 -10.89 -11.05 8.32
C GLU A 191 -11.74 -11.73 7.23
N HIS A 192 -12.23 -10.98 6.25
CA HIS A 192 -13.00 -11.53 5.14
C HIS A 192 -12.19 -12.46 4.22
N THR A 193 -10.92 -12.17 3.99
CA THR A 193 -10.07 -13.03 3.15
C THR A 193 -9.75 -14.35 3.84
N SER A 194 -9.53 -14.34 5.15
CA SER A 194 -9.31 -15.55 5.95
C SER A 194 -10.59 -16.41 6.07
N GLU A 195 -11.76 -15.77 6.22
CA GLU A 195 -13.05 -16.47 6.20
C GLU A 195 -13.34 -17.13 4.85
N LEU A 196 -13.11 -16.42 3.73
CA LEU A 196 -13.26 -16.97 2.38
C LEU A 196 -12.27 -18.11 2.10
N GLN A 197 -11.02 -18.01 2.55
CA GLN A 197 -10.05 -19.09 2.43
C GLN A 197 -10.46 -20.30 3.26
N SER A 198 -10.91 -20.13 4.49
CA SER A 198 -11.38 -21.24 5.32
C SER A 198 -12.61 -21.94 4.73
N LEU A 199 -13.54 -21.19 4.13
CA LEU A 199 -14.72 -21.74 3.44
C LEU A 199 -14.34 -22.50 2.16
N LEU A 200 -13.33 -22.04 1.43
CA LEU A 200 -12.82 -22.72 0.24
C LEU A 200 -12.08 -24.01 0.61
N ASP A 201 -11.28 -24.01 1.68
CA ASP A 201 -10.58 -25.20 2.18
C ASP A 201 -11.56 -26.28 2.67
N ILE A 202 -12.67 -25.87 3.30
CA ILE A 202 -13.76 -26.80 3.70
C ILE A 202 -14.51 -27.35 2.48
N SER A 203 -14.62 -26.58 1.39
CA SER A 203 -15.28 -27.01 0.16
C SER A 203 -14.45 -27.98 -0.69
N TYR A 204 -13.15 -28.10 -0.44
CA TYR A 204 -12.23 -29.02 -1.13
C TYR A 204 -11.81 -30.23 -0.28
N ALA A 205 -12.27 -30.35 0.97
CA ALA A 205 -12.09 -31.50 1.85
C ALA A 205 -13.28 -32.45 1.78
#